data_8e5fd5e42046be8b455cd1b9ac907559
#
_entry.id   8e5fd5e42046be8b455cd1b9ac907559
#
_cell.length_a   1.000
_cell.length_b   1.000
_cell.length_c   1.000
_cell.angle_alpha   90.00
_cell.angle_beta   90.00
_cell.angle_gamma   90.00
#
_symmetry.space_group_name_H-M   'P 1'
#
loop_
_entity.id
_entity.type
_entity.pdbx_description
1 polymer ?
#
loop_
_entity_poly.entity_id
_entity_poly.type
_entity_poly.pdbx_seq_one_letter_code
_entity_poly.pdbx_strand_id
1 'polypeptide(L)'
;IELLATSVEEKSVFDSVEYIPVDIKDRENIKKVIYDYCPDFIVHTAAFTNVDLSEKLREDAWKINVKGVEYIAEAARAIDAHIIHISTDYIFDGKNGPYDENATPDPVGYYGRTKLASENTLRISGTFFTILRTNVLYGMAPNSRPDFVRWVINSLSKNENIRIVKDQ
;
A
#
# COMPACT_ATOMS: atom_id res chain seq x y z
N ILE A 1 18.45 7.41 12.71
CA ILE A 1 17.46 7.59 11.64
C ILE A 1 16.41 8.53 12.19
N GLU A 2 16.14 9.61 11.49
CA GLU A 2 15.03 10.50 11.74
C GLU A 2 13.80 9.94 10.97
N LEU A 3 12.64 9.92 11.60
CA LEU A 3 11.44 9.30 11.03
C LEU A 3 10.22 10.20 11.25
N LEU A 4 9.56 10.55 10.16
CA LEU A 4 8.22 11.15 10.15
C LEU A 4 7.20 10.12 9.71
N ALA A 5 6.18 9.86 10.53
CA ALA A 5 5.04 9.04 10.17
C ALA A 5 3.86 9.90 9.68
N THR A 6 3.14 9.40 8.68
CA THR A 6 1.94 10.07 8.17
C THR A 6 0.82 9.06 7.92
N SER A 7 -0.41 9.44 8.16
CA SER A 7 -1.60 8.71 7.73
C SER A 7 -2.81 9.67 7.67
N VAL A 8 -3.96 9.16 7.23
CA VAL A 8 -5.22 9.92 7.22
C VAL A 8 -5.81 10.13 8.62
N GLU A 9 -5.35 9.36 9.60
CA GLU A 9 -5.81 9.46 10.99
C GLU A 9 -5.32 10.75 11.64
N GLU A 10 -6.11 11.33 12.54
CA GLU A 10 -5.74 12.57 13.22
C GLU A 10 -4.58 12.39 14.22
N LYS A 11 -4.36 11.17 14.71
CA LYS A 11 -3.35 10.85 15.73
C LYS A 11 -2.54 9.63 15.37
N SER A 12 -1.25 9.68 15.68
CA SER A 12 -0.36 8.51 15.60
C SER A 12 -0.79 7.41 16.59
N VAL A 13 -0.57 6.16 16.19
CA VAL A 13 -0.62 5.00 17.10
C VAL A 13 0.69 4.82 17.87
N PHE A 14 1.71 5.59 17.55
CA PHE A 14 3.05 5.54 18.17
C PHE A 14 3.40 6.91 18.78
N ASP A 15 3.53 6.97 20.10
CA ASP A 15 3.83 8.23 20.81
C ASP A 15 5.27 8.72 20.62
N SER A 16 6.18 7.84 20.19
CA SER A 16 7.61 8.12 20.07
C SER A 16 8.06 8.58 18.66
N VAL A 17 7.14 8.76 17.74
CA VAL A 17 7.44 9.11 16.34
C VAL A 17 6.76 10.43 16.01
N GLU A 18 7.51 11.35 15.38
CA GLU A 18 6.92 12.56 14.81
C GLU A 18 5.83 12.18 13.80
N TYR A 19 4.72 12.88 13.88
CA TYR A 19 3.54 12.51 13.10
C TYR A 19 2.81 13.73 12.54
N ILE A 20 2.44 13.65 11.27
CA ILE A 20 1.61 14.63 10.59
C ILE A 20 0.43 13.93 9.89
N PRO A 21 -0.84 14.29 10.18
CA PRO A 21 -1.98 13.74 9.45
C PRO A 21 -1.99 14.23 7.99
N VAL A 22 -2.06 13.29 7.05
CA VAL A 22 -2.08 13.56 5.60
C VAL A 22 -3.04 12.62 4.91
N ASP A 23 -4.03 13.18 4.20
CA ASP A 23 -4.82 12.41 3.24
C ASP A 23 -4.03 12.29 1.92
N ILE A 24 -3.76 11.06 1.50
CA ILE A 24 -3.04 10.77 0.25
C ILE A 24 -3.75 11.33 -1.00
N LYS A 25 -5.02 11.68 -0.90
CA LYS A 25 -5.80 12.32 -1.96
C LYS A 25 -5.56 13.83 -2.05
N ASP A 26 -4.96 14.43 -1.03
CA ASP A 26 -4.65 15.86 -0.98
C ASP A 26 -3.25 16.14 -1.53
N ARG A 27 -3.18 16.42 -2.83
CA ARG A 27 -1.93 16.68 -3.55
C ARG A 27 -1.08 17.79 -2.94
N GLU A 28 -1.71 18.89 -2.55
CA GLU A 28 -0.98 20.07 -2.05
C GLU A 28 -0.41 19.80 -0.66
N ASN A 29 -1.16 19.11 0.20
CA ASN A 29 -0.68 18.75 1.53
C ASN A 29 0.46 17.72 1.47
N ILE A 30 0.36 16.70 0.57
CA ILE A 30 1.45 15.75 0.32
C ILE A 30 2.72 16.49 -0.09
N LYS A 31 2.64 17.37 -1.08
CA LYS A 31 3.78 18.15 -1.55
C LYS A 31 4.40 18.99 -0.44
N LYS A 32 3.54 19.69 0.32
CA LYS A 32 3.99 20.51 1.43
C LYS A 32 4.79 19.69 2.43
N VAL A 33 4.23 18.57 2.91
CA VAL A 33 4.88 17.73 3.92
C VAL A 33 6.20 17.14 3.40
N ILE A 34 6.24 16.66 2.15
CA ILE A 34 7.47 16.12 1.55
C ILE A 34 8.53 17.21 1.38
N TYR A 35 8.17 18.42 0.98
CA TYR A 35 9.14 19.51 0.80
C TYR A 35 9.62 20.09 2.14
N ASP A 36 8.74 20.20 3.13
CA ASP A 36 9.10 20.73 4.45
C ASP A 36 10.02 19.76 5.22
N TYR A 37 9.77 18.44 5.12
CA TYR A 37 10.57 17.42 5.78
C TYR A 37 11.82 17.01 4.99
N CYS A 38 11.76 17.07 3.65
CA CYS A 38 12.84 16.74 2.73
C CYS A 38 13.48 15.36 2.96
N PRO A 39 12.69 14.25 2.93
CA PRO A 39 13.20 12.92 3.24
C PRO A 39 14.12 12.38 2.13
N ASP A 40 15.13 11.57 2.53
CA ASP A 40 15.91 10.76 1.58
C ASP A 40 15.10 9.57 1.05
N PHE A 41 14.24 8.98 1.90
CA PHE A 41 13.43 7.81 1.58
C PHE A 41 11.96 8.02 1.97
N ILE A 42 11.06 7.58 1.11
CA ILE A 42 9.61 7.57 1.36
C ILE A 42 9.13 6.13 1.30
N VAL A 43 8.76 5.54 2.46
CA VAL A 43 8.16 4.20 2.50
C VAL A 43 6.65 4.34 2.34
N HIS A 44 6.15 4.06 1.15
CA HIS A 44 4.74 4.23 0.82
C HIS A 44 3.94 2.95 1.04
N THR A 45 3.20 2.91 2.16
CA THR A 45 2.36 1.79 2.57
C THR A 45 0.86 2.07 2.47
N ALA A 46 0.46 3.34 2.30
CA ALA A 46 -0.94 3.72 2.23
C ALA A 46 -1.62 3.15 0.97
N ALA A 47 -2.74 2.48 1.15
CA ALA A 47 -3.52 1.92 0.04
C ALA A 47 -4.98 1.65 0.42
N PHE A 48 -5.85 1.65 -0.58
CA PHE A 48 -7.17 1.06 -0.50
C PHE A 48 -7.02 -0.46 -0.65
N THR A 49 -7.03 -1.20 0.46
CA THR A 49 -6.65 -2.63 0.50
C THR A 49 -7.82 -3.60 0.50
N ASN A 50 -9.06 -3.11 0.60
CA ASN A 50 -10.23 -3.98 0.56
C ASN A 50 -10.54 -4.39 -0.88
N VAL A 51 -10.21 -5.63 -1.24
CA VAL A 51 -10.32 -6.18 -2.59
C VAL A 51 -11.77 -6.11 -3.10
N ASP A 52 -12.73 -6.64 -2.33
CA ASP A 52 -14.15 -6.69 -2.74
C ASP A 52 -14.77 -5.29 -2.83
N LEU A 53 -14.42 -4.41 -1.88
CA LEU A 53 -14.93 -3.05 -1.87
C LEU A 53 -14.34 -2.22 -3.02
N SER A 54 -13.15 -2.53 -3.48
CA SER A 54 -12.53 -1.85 -4.62
C SER A 54 -13.32 -2.04 -5.93
N GLU A 55 -14.05 -3.15 -6.07
CA GLU A 55 -14.95 -3.37 -7.22
C GLU A 55 -16.16 -2.43 -7.20
N LYS A 56 -16.58 -2.00 -6.03
CA LYS A 56 -17.75 -1.11 -5.84
C LYS A 56 -17.34 0.36 -5.79
N LEU A 57 -16.25 0.67 -5.13
CA LEU A 57 -15.73 2.03 -4.92
C LEU A 57 -14.49 2.28 -5.80
N ARG A 58 -14.64 2.06 -7.11
CA ARG A 58 -13.54 2.13 -8.08
C ARG A 58 -12.85 3.48 -8.12
N GLU A 59 -13.60 4.54 -8.01
CA GLU A 59 -13.06 5.91 -8.02
C GLU A 59 -12.18 6.18 -6.80
N ASP A 60 -12.63 5.78 -5.61
CA ASP A 60 -11.84 5.95 -4.38
C ASP A 60 -10.59 5.08 -4.39
N ALA A 61 -10.71 3.81 -4.81
CA ALA A 61 -9.57 2.92 -4.96
C ALA A 61 -8.54 3.49 -5.96
N TRP A 62 -8.98 4.08 -7.07
CA TRP A 62 -8.11 4.73 -8.03
C TRP A 62 -7.44 5.98 -7.48
N LYS A 63 -8.20 6.86 -6.81
CA LYS A 63 -7.66 8.08 -6.19
C LYS A 63 -6.58 7.76 -5.17
N ILE A 64 -6.81 6.75 -4.32
CA ILE A 64 -5.87 6.37 -3.27
C ILE A 64 -4.67 5.62 -3.87
N ASN A 65 -4.91 4.55 -4.64
CA ASN A 65 -3.84 3.65 -5.06
C ASN A 65 -3.01 4.18 -6.23
N VAL A 66 -3.59 5.05 -7.08
CA VAL A 66 -2.91 5.54 -8.28
C VAL A 66 -2.57 7.02 -8.17
N LYS A 67 -3.58 7.88 -7.94
CA LYS A 67 -3.35 9.32 -7.86
C LYS A 67 -2.49 9.73 -6.67
N GLY A 68 -2.68 9.09 -5.51
CA GLY A 68 -1.82 9.31 -4.36
C GLY A 68 -0.35 9.01 -4.64
N VAL A 69 -0.08 7.90 -5.35
CA VAL A 69 1.29 7.55 -5.78
C VAL A 69 1.86 8.56 -6.78
N GLU A 70 1.03 9.04 -7.72
CA GLU A 70 1.42 10.10 -8.65
C GLU A 70 1.86 11.37 -7.93
N TYR A 71 1.11 11.80 -6.91
CA TYR A 71 1.43 13.00 -6.11
C TYR A 71 2.72 12.85 -5.30
N ILE A 72 2.91 11.68 -4.68
CA ILE A 72 4.15 11.36 -3.97
C ILE A 72 5.34 11.34 -4.94
N ALA A 73 5.19 10.69 -6.09
CA ALA A 73 6.26 10.58 -7.09
C ALA A 73 6.66 11.96 -7.66
N GLU A 74 5.69 12.82 -7.89
CA GLU A 74 5.94 14.20 -8.33
C GLU A 74 6.77 14.99 -7.31
N ALA A 75 6.40 14.90 -6.03
CA ALA A 75 7.12 15.60 -4.97
C ALA A 75 8.51 14.97 -4.71
N ALA A 76 8.60 13.63 -4.66
CA ALA A 76 9.84 12.90 -4.46
C ALA A 76 10.88 13.21 -5.55
N ARG A 77 10.45 13.31 -6.81
CA ARG A 77 11.33 13.65 -7.92
C ARG A 77 11.96 15.04 -7.75
N ALA A 78 11.21 15.99 -7.20
CA ALA A 78 11.69 17.37 -7.05
C ALA A 78 12.78 17.53 -5.99
N ILE A 79 12.92 16.56 -5.07
CA ILE A 79 13.90 16.54 -3.98
C ILE A 79 14.86 15.34 -4.06
N ASP A 80 14.82 14.58 -5.17
CA ASP A 80 15.62 13.36 -5.39
C ASP A 80 15.41 12.25 -4.33
N ALA A 81 14.25 12.19 -3.68
CA ALA A 81 13.92 11.16 -2.70
C ALA A 81 13.65 9.81 -3.37
N HIS A 82 14.03 8.72 -2.70
CA HIS A 82 13.80 7.36 -3.14
C HIS A 82 12.48 6.81 -2.57
N ILE A 83 11.57 6.36 -3.43
CA ILE A 83 10.29 5.76 -3.01
C ILE A 83 10.43 4.24 -2.87
N ILE A 84 10.07 3.71 -1.70
CA ILE A 84 9.86 2.28 -1.48
C ILE A 84 8.36 2.02 -1.48
N HIS A 85 7.84 1.44 -2.55
CA HIS A 85 6.41 1.22 -2.76
C HIS A 85 6.01 -0.22 -2.46
N ILE A 86 5.06 -0.41 -1.56
CA ILE A 86 4.49 -1.72 -1.25
C ILE A 86 3.41 -2.05 -2.27
N SER A 87 3.68 -3.03 -3.11
CA SER A 87 2.76 -3.60 -4.10
C SER A 87 2.24 -4.98 -3.61
N THR A 88 1.71 -5.78 -4.49
CA THR A 88 0.99 -7.02 -4.16
C THR A 88 1.20 -8.09 -5.23
N ASP A 89 1.03 -9.35 -4.87
CA ASP A 89 0.92 -10.50 -5.75
C ASP A 89 -0.40 -10.53 -6.55
N TYR A 90 -1.44 -9.80 -6.12
CA TYR A 90 -2.71 -9.64 -6.85
C TYR A 90 -2.57 -8.98 -8.24
N ILE A 91 -1.37 -8.56 -8.63
CA ILE A 91 -1.09 -8.15 -10.01
C ILE A 91 -0.97 -9.34 -10.97
N PHE A 92 -0.93 -10.57 -10.48
CA PHE A 92 -0.90 -11.79 -11.27
C PHE A 92 -2.24 -12.53 -11.25
N ASP A 93 -2.45 -13.42 -12.22
CA ASP A 93 -3.68 -14.20 -12.36
C ASP A 93 -3.73 -15.49 -11.51
N GLY A 94 -2.61 -15.88 -10.90
CA GLY A 94 -2.50 -17.07 -10.05
C GLY A 94 -2.44 -18.41 -10.80
N LYS A 95 -2.46 -18.44 -12.14
CA LYS A 95 -2.56 -19.70 -12.91
C LYS A 95 -1.23 -20.43 -13.10
N ASN A 96 -0.13 -19.68 -13.23
CA ASN A 96 1.16 -20.21 -13.66
C ASN A 96 2.30 -19.85 -12.70
N GLY A 97 2.03 -19.81 -11.39
CA GLY A 97 3.06 -19.54 -10.38
C GLY A 97 4.08 -20.68 -10.21
N PRO A 98 5.19 -20.45 -9.51
CA PRO A 98 5.57 -19.17 -8.92
C PRO A 98 5.98 -18.12 -9.97
N TYR A 99 5.68 -16.85 -9.69
CA TYR A 99 6.03 -15.73 -10.56
C TYR A 99 7.31 -15.05 -10.06
N ASP A 100 8.19 -14.68 -10.98
CA ASP A 100 9.34 -13.83 -10.71
C ASP A 100 9.01 -12.33 -10.94
N GLU A 101 9.99 -11.46 -10.69
CA GLU A 101 9.83 -10.01 -10.81
C GLU A 101 9.59 -9.55 -12.26
N ASN A 102 9.97 -10.37 -13.24
CA ASN A 102 9.86 -10.08 -14.68
C ASN A 102 8.61 -10.70 -15.31
N ALA A 103 7.88 -11.53 -14.55
CA ALA A 103 6.65 -12.14 -15.05
C ALA A 103 5.63 -11.08 -15.46
N THR A 104 4.96 -11.32 -16.58
CA THR A 104 3.96 -10.40 -17.12
C THR A 104 2.75 -10.34 -16.19
N PRO A 105 2.39 -9.16 -15.64
CA PRO A 105 1.22 -9.01 -14.81
C PRO A 105 -0.09 -9.22 -15.60
N ASP A 106 -1.04 -9.92 -14.97
CA ASP A 106 -2.43 -10.10 -15.49
C ASP A 106 -3.42 -10.07 -14.32
N PRO A 107 -3.70 -8.88 -13.73
CA PRO A 107 -4.56 -8.76 -12.55
C PRO A 107 -6.01 -9.10 -12.86
N VAL A 108 -6.60 -10.04 -12.10
CA VAL A 108 -7.98 -10.47 -12.24
C VAL A 108 -8.95 -9.40 -11.72
N GLY A 109 -8.73 -8.88 -10.50
CA GLY A 109 -9.61 -7.93 -9.82
C GLY A 109 -9.18 -6.47 -9.96
N TYR A 110 -10.10 -5.57 -9.62
CA TYR A 110 -9.85 -4.13 -9.73
C TYR A 110 -8.76 -3.64 -8.78
N TYR A 111 -8.67 -4.20 -7.55
CA TYR A 111 -7.57 -3.92 -6.63
C TYR A 111 -6.20 -4.16 -7.29
N GLY A 112 -5.98 -5.35 -7.83
CA GLY A 112 -4.74 -5.69 -8.54
C GLY A 112 -4.45 -4.74 -9.70
N ARG A 113 -5.48 -4.34 -10.47
CA ARG A 113 -5.35 -3.36 -11.57
C ARG A 113 -4.91 -2.00 -11.06
N THR A 114 -5.45 -1.51 -9.94
CA THR A 114 -5.00 -0.23 -9.35
C THR A 114 -3.57 -0.30 -8.84
N LYS A 115 -3.17 -1.44 -8.24
CA LYS A 115 -1.79 -1.64 -7.77
C LYS A 115 -0.80 -1.74 -8.93
N LEU A 116 -1.14 -2.44 -10.01
CA LEU A 116 -0.34 -2.46 -11.24
C LEU A 116 -0.24 -1.05 -11.87
N ALA A 117 -1.35 -0.31 -11.90
CA ALA A 117 -1.34 1.07 -12.38
C ALA A 117 -0.40 1.96 -11.55
N SER A 118 -0.37 1.79 -10.22
CA SER A 118 0.57 2.51 -9.35
C SER A 118 2.03 2.17 -9.63
N GLU A 119 2.35 0.89 -9.89
CA GLU A 119 3.70 0.50 -10.32
C GLU A 119 4.09 1.18 -11.63
N ASN A 120 3.18 1.21 -12.61
CA ASN A 120 3.41 1.86 -13.89
C ASN A 120 3.58 3.37 -13.74
N THR A 121 2.83 4.01 -12.84
CA THR A 121 3.02 5.42 -12.49
C THR A 121 4.46 5.69 -12.02
N LEU A 122 4.99 4.85 -11.13
CA LEU A 122 6.39 4.99 -10.68
C LEU A 122 7.39 4.77 -11.81
N ARG A 123 7.18 3.76 -12.68
CA ARG A 123 8.08 3.47 -13.80
C ARG A 123 8.23 4.64 -14.78
N ILE A 124 7.19 5.44 -14.95
CA ILE A 124 7.21 6.60 -15.86
C ILE A 124 7.45 7.93 -15.15
N SER A 125 7.52 7.95 -13.82
CA SER A 125 7.62 9.19 -13.03
C SER A 125 8.95 9.92 -13.16
N GLY A 126 10.02 9.20 -13.48
CA GLY A 126 11.39 9.74 -13.48
C GLY A 126 11.97 9.96 -12.07
N THR A 127 11.35 9.39 -11.03
CA THR A 127 11.90 9.37 -9.66
C THR A 127 12.65 8.06 -9.38
N PHE A 128 13.47 8.03 -8.33
CA PHE A 128 14.07 6.80 -7.83
C PHE A 128 13.02 5.97 -7.08
N PHE A 129 12.91 4.68 -7.37
CA PHE A 129 11.95 3.83 -6.70
C PHE A 129 12.41 2.38 -6.54
N THR A 130 11.84 1.70 -5.55
CA THR A 130 11.85 0.25 -5.37
C THR A 130 10.41 -0.22 -5.18
N ILE A 131 9.99 -1.26 -5.89
CA ILE A 131 8.67 -1.89 -5.75
C ILE A 131 8.86 -3.20 -5.01
N LEU A 132 8.16 -3.36 -3.88
CA LEU A 132 8.11 -4.60 -3.11
C LEU A 132 6.74 -5.25 -3.31
N ARG A 133 6.67 -6.30 -4.10
CA ARG A 133 5.47 -7.12 -4.29
C ARG A 133 5.40 -8.14 -3.15
N THR A 134 4.45 -7.94 -2.24
CA THR A 134 4.29 -8.79 -1.07
C THR A 134 3.11 -9.72 -1.25
N ASN A 135 3.22 -10.91 -0.66
CA ASN A 135 2.10 -11.80 -0.38
C ASN A 135 1.35 -11.35 0.88
N VAL A 136 0.44 -12.19 1.38
CA VAL A 136 -0.29 -11.95 2.63
C VAL A 136 0.71 -11.82 3.78
N LEU A 137 0.82 -10.63 4.33
CA LEU A 137 1.66 -10.36 5.49
C LEU A 137 0.94 -10.78 6.76
N TYR A 138 1.70 -11.31 7.71
CA TYR A 138 1.19 -11.68 9.03
C TYR A 138 2.18 -11.22 10.11
N GLY A 139 1.67 -10.97 11.29
CA GLY A 139 2.48 -10.53 12.42
C GLY A 139 1.69 -9.75 13.46
N MET A 140 2.38 -9.31 14.50
CA MET A 140 1.77 -8.51 15.55
C MET A 140 2.00 -7.03 15.27
N ALA A 141 0.91 -6.27 15.14
CA ALA A 141 0.97 -4.82 15.11
C ALA A 141 -0.05 -4.24 16.11
N PRO A 142 0.33 -3.22 16.89
CA PRO A 142 -0.59 -2.55 17.82
C PRO A 142 -1.80 -2.01 17.07
N ASN A 143 -2.99 -2.17 17.66
CA ASN A 143 -4.25 -1.60 17.15
C ASN A 143 -4.63 -2.00 15.71
N SER A 144 -3.98 -3.04 15.12
CA SER A 144 -4.36 -3.55 13.80
C SER A 144 -5.49 -4.56 13.88
N ARG A 145 -6.30 -4.63 12.82
CA ARG A 145 -7.19 -5.78 12.63
C ARG A 145 -6.34 -7.06 12.57
N PRO A 146 -6.86 -8.22 13.04
CA PRO A 146 -6.17 -9.49 12.87
C PRO A 146 -5.86 -9.77 11.39
N ASP A 147 -4.62 -10.16 11.10
CA ASP A 147 -4.27 -10.76 9.82
C ASP A 147 -4.89 -12.16 9.69
N PHE A 148 -4.72 -12.81 8.54
CA PHE A 148 -5.31 -14.12 8.28
C PHE A 148 -4.91 -15.17 9.33
N VAL A 149 -3.63 -15.25 9.71
CA VAL A 149 -3.13 -16.23 10.67
C VAL A 149 -3.73 -15.99 12.05
N ARG A 150 -3.74 -14.74 12.51
CA ARG A 150 -4.33 -14.36 13.80
C ARG A 150 -5.85 -14.57 13.82
N TRP A 151 -6.53 -14.26 12.71
CA TRP A 151 -7.96 -14.54 12.58
C TRP A 151 -8.24 -16.04 12.72
N VAL A 152 -7.50 -16.92 12.03
CA VAL A 152 -7.65 -18.39 12.15
C VAL A 152 -7.40 -18.84 13.59
N ILE A 153 -6.30 -18.42 14.21
CA ILE A 153 -5.96 -18.79 15.59
C ILE A 153 -7.07 -18.34 16.56
N ASN A 154 -7.52 -17.08 16.43
CA ASN A 154 -8.57 -16.53 17.31
C ASN A 154 -9.92 -17.26 17.14
N SER A 155 -10.30 -17.60 15.92
CA SER A 155 -11.56 -18.32 15.68
C SER A 155 -11.50 -19.75 16.19
N LEU A 156 -10.40 -20.46 15.96
CA LEU A 156 -10.22 -21.81 16.47
C LEU A 156 -10.16 -21.85 18.01
N SER A 157 -9.53 -20.87 18.65
CA SER A 157 -9.49 -20.79 20.13
C SER A 157 -10.87 -20.57 20.75
N LYS A 158 -11.81 -20.02 19.99
CA LYS A 158 -13.22 -19.82 20.40
C LYS A 158 -14.15 -20.93 19.91
N ASN A 159 -13.63 -22.00 19.28
CA ASN A 159 -14.40 -23.05 18.62
C ASN A 159 -15.39 -22.51 17.56
N GLU A 160 -15.05 -21.41 16.88
CA GLU A 160 -15.84 -20.85 15.80
C GLU A 160 -15.55 -21.58 14.48
N ASN A 161 -16.59 -21.84 13.69
CA ASN A 161 -16.44 -22.38 12.35
C ASN A 161 -15.99 -21.27 11.40
N ILE A 162 -14.91 -21.51 10.67
CA ILE A 162 -14.40 -20.59 9.66
C ILE A 162 -14.62 -21.17 8.25
N ARG A 163 -14.90 -20.28 7.29
CA ARG A 163 -14.96 -20.62 5.87
C ARG A 163 -13.76 -20.03 5.18
N ILE A 164 -12.97 -20.87 4.54
CA ILE A 164 -11.75 -20.48 3.84
C ILE A 164 -11.95 -20.81 2.35
N VAL A 165 -11.51 -19.90 1.47
CA VAL A 165 -11.45 -20.14 0.03
C VAL A 165 -10.44 -21.25 -0.28
N LYS A 166 -10.65 -21.98 -1.38
CA LYS A 166 -9.80 -23.11 -1.77
C LYS A 166 -8.97 -22.84 -3.03
N ASP A 167 -9.22 -21.71 -3.64
CA ASP A 167 -8.74 -21.32 -4.99
C ASP A 167 -7.91 -20.04 -4.98
N GLN A 168 -7.26 -19.77 -3.86
CA GLN A 168 -6.38 -18.62 -3.69
C GLN A 168 -4.93 -19.06 -3.62
#